data_6528d5b16f1847e0acbd9ceb8454c3f0
#
_entry.id   6528d5b16f1847e0acbd9ceb8454c3f0
#
_cell.length_a   1.000
_cell.length_b   1.000
_cell.length_c   1.000
_cell.angle_alpha   90.00
_cell.angle_beta   90.00
_cell.angle_gamma   90.00
#
_symmetry.space_group_name_H-M   'P 1'
#
loop_
_entity.id
_entity.type
_entity.pdbx_description
1 polymer ?
#
loop_
_entity_poly.entity_id
_entity_poly.type
_entity_poly.pdbx_seq_one_letter_code
_entity_poly.pdbx_strand_id
1 'polypeptide(L)'
;MNIKDLRVVKTRASINKAFITLFFEKDFDTISIKEITEYAQVGRKTFYLHYIDKYDLLDQVVSEKLTELEEICEAKKHLGLQEGTQLWFEFFENNRSFFMKLFNISNASSYKKKLLHFIEEEFKKKVPTTVATDKGLDYHLYINFISNGMIGLLDSYLNSSDNTQEQEKIPLHVSRLLSLYDLA
;
A
#
# COMPACT_ATOMS: atom_id res chain seq x y z
N MET A 1 2.69 26.05 -14.97
CA MET A 1 1.52 25.22 -14.63
C MET A 1 0.27 25.99 -15.02
N ASN A 2 -0.58 25.43 -15.87
CA ASN A 2 -1.75 26.15 -16.42
C ASN A 2 -2.85 26.26 -15.35
N ILE A 3 -3.64 27.34 -15.34
CA ILE A 3 -4.77 27.55 -14.40
C ILE A 3 -5.80 26.39 -14.48
N LYS A 4 -5.97 25.81 -15.67
CA LYS A 4 -6.83 24.63 -15.89
C LYS A 4 -6.30 23.40 -15.14
N ASP A 5 -4.99 23.18 -15.12
CA ASP A 5 -4.35 22.10 -14.41
C ASP A 5 -4.51 22.24 -12.88
N LEU A 6 -4.39 23.48 -12.36
CA LEU A 6 -4.59 23.76 -10.94
C LEU A 6 -6.01 23.47 -10.45
N ARG A 7 -7.03 23.75 -11.27
CA ARG A 7 -8.42 23.42 -10.93
C ARG A 7 -8.64 21.92 -10.88
N VAL A 8 -8.10 21.18 -11.84
CA VAL A 8 -8.17 19.71 -11.87
C VAL A 8 -7.53 19.13 -10.62
N VAL A 9 -6.30 19.56 -10.27
CA VAL A 9 -5.58 19.10 -9.08
C VAL A 9 -6.37 19.38 -7.79
N LYS A 10 -6.89 20.62 -7.64
CA LYS A 10 -7.69 20.98 -6.46
C LYS A 10 -8.98 20.17 -6.36
N THR A 11 -9.66 19.94 -7.48
CA THR A 11 -10.89 19.15 -7.53
C THR A 11 -10.63 17.71 -7.11
N ARG A 12 -9.59 17.07 -7.68
CA ARG A 12 -9.20 15.71 -7.28
C ARG A 12 -8.84 15.63 -5.80
N ALA A 13 -8.06 16.57 -5.30
CA ALA A 13 -7.71 16.63 -3.88
C ALA A 13 -8.94 16.77 -2.97
N SER A 14 -9.93 17.59 -3.35
CA SER A 14 -11.19 17.73 -2.61
C SER A 14 -12.00 16.42 -2.61
N ILE A 15 -12.11 15.74 -3.77
CA ILE A 15 -12.82 14.47 -3.89
C ILE A 15 -12.11 13.38 -3.06
N ASN A 16 -10.77 13.25 -3.18
CA ASN A 16 -9.98 12.29 -2.43
C ASN A 16 -10.13 12.52 -0.92
N LYS A 17 -10.02 13.77 -0.45
CA LYS A 17 -10.20 14.10 0.97
C LYS A 17 -11.59 13.71 1.47
N ALA A 18 -12.64 14.08 0.74
CA ALA A 18 -14.01 13.75 1.08
C ALA A 18 -14.22 12.22 1.15
N PHE A 19 -13.71 11.51 0.16
CA PHE A 19 -13.77 10.05 0.11
C PHE A 19 -13.03 9.40 1.29
N ILE A 20 -11.81 9.82 1.60
CA ILE A 20 -11.04 9.29 2.72
C ILE A 20 -11.77 9.54 4.05
N THR A 21 -12.36 10.72 4.25
CA THR A 21 -13.17 10.98 5.45
C THR A 21 -14.33 9.98 5.55
N LEU A 22 -15.12 9.83 4.50
CA LEU A 22 -16.24 8.88 4.47
C LEU A 22 -15.77 7.41 4.60
N PHE A 23 -14.62 7.09 4.00
CA PHE A 23 -14.02 5.76 4.08
C PHE A 23 -13.68 5.38 5.54
N PHE A 24 -13.28 6.32 6.38
CA PHE A 24 -13.03 6.05 7.80
C PHE A 24 -14.31 6.04 8.65
N GLU A 25 -15.32 6.82 8.30
CA GLU A 25 -16.53 6.97 9.09
C GLU A 25 -17.53 5.82 8.95
N LYS A 26 -17.57 5.13 7.79
CA LYS A 26 -18.59 4.11 7.51
C LYS A 26 -18.12 3.02 6.55
N ASP A 27 -18.92 1.97 6.42
CA ASP A 27 -18.61 0.86 5.53
C ASP A 27 -18.52 1.31 4.08
N PHE A 28 -17.46 0.88 3.40
CA PHE A 28 -17.18 1.24 2.01
C PHE A 28 -18.37 0.96 1.08
N ASP A 29 -19.04 -0.18 1.26
CA ASP A 29 -20.18 -0.56 0.40
C ASP A 29 -21.36 0.42 0.51
N THR A 30 -21.52 1.09 1.65
CA THR A 30 -22.57 2.08 1.90
C THR A 30 -22.24 3.48 1.39
N ILE A 31 -20.99 3.77 1.06
CA ILE A 31 -20.58 5.08 0.53
C ILE A 31 -21.17 5.27 -0.86
N SER A 32 -21.86 6.39 -1.06
CA SER A 32 -22.42 6.78 -2.36
C SER A 32 -21.66 7.94 -3.00
N ILE A 33 -21.68 8.00 -4.34
CA ILE A 33 -21.09 9.14 -5.08
C ILE A 33 -21.77 10.46 -4.70
N LYS A 34 -23.06 10.42 -4.33
CA LYS A 34 -23.78 11.58 -3.85
C LYS A 34 -23.10 12.18 -2.62
N GLU A 35 -22.83 11.36 -1.62
CA GLU A 35 -22.18 11.78 -0.38
C GLU A 35 -20.77 12.31 -0.63
N ILE A 36 -19.98 11.59 -1.44
CA ILE A 36 -18.62 12.03 -1.79
C ILE A 36 -18.66 13.43 -2.42
N THR A 37 -19.57 13.67 -3.36
CA THR A 37 -19.67 14.95 -4.05
C THR A 37 -20.21 16.07 -3.17
N GLU A 38 -21.12 15.78 -2.25
CA GLU A 38 -21.62 16.73 -1.24
C GLU A 38 -20.51 17.15 -0.27
N TYR A 39 -19.74 16.20 0.27
CA TYR A 39 -18.59 16.47 1.12
C TYR A 39 -17.46 17.23 0.40
N ALA A 40 -17.19 16.87 -0.85
CA ALA A 40 -16.19 17.53 -1.68
C ALA A 40 -16.62 18.93 -2.20
N GLN A 41 -17.90 19.27 -2.02
CA GLN A 41 -18.51 20.49 -2.57
C GLN A 41 -18.36 20.62 -4.10
N VAL A 42 -18.51 19.50 -4.81
CA VAL A 42 -18.44 19.44 -6.28
C VAL A 42 -19.71 18.83 -6.87
N GLY A 43 -19.99 19.15 -8.13
CA GLY A 43 -21.11 18.53 -8.84
C GLY A 43 -20.81 17.07 -9.24
N ARG A 44 -21.83 16.20 -9.31
CA ARG A 44 -21.68 14.80 -9.79
C ARG A 44 -21.04 14.72 -11.18
N LYS A 45 -21.37 15.65 -12.09
CA LYS A 45 -20.71 15.70 -13.41
C LYS A 45 -19.20 15.90 -13.27
N THR A 46 -18.77 16.70 -12.31
CA THR A 46 -17.35 16.93 -12.04
C THR A 46 -16.67 15.67 -11.52
N PHE A 47 -17.34 14.91 -10.65
CA PHE A 47 -16.83 13.62 -10.20
C PHE A 47 -16.55 12.67 -11.38
N TYR A 48 -17.53 12.52 -12.27
CA TYR A 48 -17.42 11.64 -13.45
C TYR A 48 -16.44 12.12 -14.54
N LEU A 49 -15.91 13.34 -14.44
CA LEU A 49 -14.78 13.79 -15.25
C LEU A 49 -13.43 13.21 -14.77
N HIS A 50 -13.39 12.71 -13.53
CA HIS A 50 -12.15 12.25 -12.89
C HIS A 50 -12.17 10.75 -12.54
N TYR A 51 -13.35 10.21 -12.24
CA TYR A 51 -13.53 8.83 -11.73
C TYR A 51 -14.75 8.18 -12.36
N ILE A 52 -14.65 6.90 -12.69
CA ILE A 52 -15.76 6.11 -13.25
C ILE A 52 -16.79 5.85 -12.14
N ASP A 53 -16.32 5.45 -10.96
CA ASP A 53 -17.12 5.15 -9.78
C ASP A 53 -16.28 5.25 -8.49
N LYS A 54 -16.84 4.81 -7.35
CA LYS A 54 -16.13 4.81 -6.07
C LYS A 54 -15.02 3.77 -5.98
N TYR A 55 -15.10 2.70 -6.79
CA TYR A 55 -14.06 1.67 -6.84
C TYR A 55 -12.84 2.18 -7.60
N ASP A 56 -13.06 2.86 -8.73
CA ASP A 56 -12.01 3.54 -9.46
C ASP A 56 -11.33 4.62 -8.61
N LEU A 57 -12.11 5.39 -7.83
CA LEU A 57 -11.55 6.35 -6.87
C LEU A 57 -10.69 5.67 -5.81
N LEU A 58 -11.17 4.58 -5.18
CA LEU A 58 -10.40 3.82 -4.20
C LEU A 58 -9.14 3.22 -4.84
N ASP A 59 -9.24 2.69 -6.06
CA ASP A 59 -8.10 2.12 -6.78
C ASP A 59 -7.00 3.16 -7.05
N GLN A 60 -7.39 4.39 -7.39
CA GLN A 60 -6.45 5.50 -7.57
C GLN A 60 -5.82 5.92 -6.24
N VAL A 61 -6.58 5.99 -5.14
CA VAL A 61 -6.05 6.28 -3.80
C VAL A 61 -5.04 5.20 -3.36
N VAL A 62 -5.34 3.93 -3.58
CA VAL A 62 -4.41 2.84 -3.29
C VAL A 62 -3.14 2.96 -4.16
N SER A 63 -3.29 3.27 -5.45
CA SER A 63 -2.15 3.47 -6.34
C SER A 63 -1.26 4.63 -5.90
N GLU A 64 -1.85 5.76 -5.47
CA GLU A 64 -1.11 6.90 -4.92
C GLU A 64 -0.33 6.49 -3.66
N LYS A 65 -0.91 5.67 -2.78
CA LYS A 65 -0.22 5.13 -1.59
C LYS A 65 0.94 4.20 -1.94
N LEU A 66 0.78 3.34 -2.95
CA LEU A 66 1.88 2.48 -3.39
C LEU A 66 3.00 3.27 -4.08
N THR A 67 2.66 4.33 -4.82
CA THR A 67 3.67 5.25 -5.37
C THR A 67 4.45 5.97 -4.27
N GLU A 68 3.77 6.45 -3.21
CA GLU A 68 4.42 7.03 -2.03
C GLU A 68 5.42 6.03 -1.39
N LEU A 69 5.01 4.77 -1.25
CA LEU A 69 5.89 3.71 -0.74
C LEU A 69 7.08 3.44 -1.68
N GLU A 70 6.86 3.40 -2.99
CA GLU A 70 7.92 3.22 -3.98
C GLU A 70 8.95 4.36 -3.91
N GLU A 71 8.49 5.61 -3.81
CA GLU A 71 9.36 6.78 -3.64
C GLU A 71 10.21 6.70 -2.37
N ILE A 72 9.63 6.22 -1.26
CA ILE A 72 10.37 5.97 0.00
C ILE A 72 11.43 4.89 -0.22
N CYS A 73 11.09 3.78 -0.87
CA CYS A 73 12.01 2.69 -1.17
C CYS A 73 13.18 3.15 -2.07
N GLU A 74 12.91 3.94 -3.10
CA GLU A 74 13.92 4.47 -4.01
C GLU A 74 14.82 5.52 -3.35
N ALA A 75 14.24 6.48 -2.60
CA ALA A 75 15.01 7.51 -1.91
C ALA A 75 15.96 6.93 -0.86
N LYS A 76 15.63 5.76 -0.33
CA LYS A 76 16.37 5.08 0.75
C LYS A 76 17.06 3.78 0.31
N LYS A 77 17.18 3.53 -0.99
CA LYS A 77 17.79 2.30 -1.54
C LYS A 77 19.24 2.04 -1.12
N HIS A 78 19.93 3.06 -0.64
CA HIS A 78 21.31 2.95 -0.12
C HIS A 78 21.35 2.47 1.34
N LEU A 79 20.21 2.40 2.03
CA LEU A 79 20.11 1.87 3.38
C LEU A 79 20.20 0.34 3.34
N GLY A 80 20.79 -0.22 4.40
CA GLY A 80 20.82 -1.68 4.59
C GLY A 80 19.42 -2.28 4.80
N LEU A 81 19.36 -3.61 4.75
CA LEU A 81 18.11 -4.36 4.86
C LEU A 81 17.32 -4.02 6.12
N GLN A 82 17.98 -3.84 7.26
CA GLN A 82 17.31 -3.54 8.53
C GLN A 82 16.61 -2.18 8.49
N GLU A 83 17.31 -1.15 8.05
CA GLU A 83 16.77 0.21 7.98
C GLU A 83 15.70 0.33 6.90
N GLY A 84 15.88 -0.33 5.76
CA GLY A 84 14.87 -0.41 4.71
C GLY A 84 13.59 -1.10 5.18
N THR A 85 13.72 -2.20 5.92
CA THR A 85 12.56 -2.91 6.50
C THR A 85 11.86 -2.04 7.55
N GLN A 86 12.61 -1.31 8.38
CA GLN A 86 12.05 -0.39 9.37
C GLN A 86 11.17 0.67 8.70
N LEU A 87 11.69 1.35 7.67
CA LEU A 87 10.96 2.38 6.93
C LEU A 87 9.69 1.83 6.24
N TRP A 88 9.77 0.60 5.73
CA TRP A 88 8.62 -0.07 5.12
C TRP A 88 7.50 -0.29 6.15
N PHE A 89 7.82 -0.77 7.35
CA PHE A 89 6.85 -0.94 8.42
C PHE A 89 6.34 0.40 8.95
N GLU A 90 7.18 1.43 9.08
CA GLU A 90 6.79 2.80 9.46
C GLU A 90 5.75 3.38 8.49
N PHE A 91 5.91 3.15 7.18
CA PHE A 91 4.91 3.56 6.21
C PHE A 91 3.54 2.92 6.49
N PHE A 92 3.49 1.62 6.72
CA PHE A 92 2.24 0.93 7.04
C PHE A 92 1.68 1.33 8.39
N GLU A 93 2.51 1.59 9.38
CA GLU A 93 2.06 2.11 10.67
C GLU A 93 1.42 3.50 10.55
N ASN A 94 2.07 4.40 9.83
CA ASN A 94 1.53 5.73 9.56
C ASN A 94 0.21 5.70 8.75
N ASN A 95 -0.04 4.61 8.03
CA ASN A 95 -1.24 4.38 7.24
C ASN A 95 -2.10 3.21 7.79
N ARG A 96 -1.88 2.79 9.04
CA ARG A 96 -2.47 1.59 9.65
C ARG A 96 -3.99 1.52 9.48
N SER A 97 -4.70 2.56 9.90
CA SER A 97 -6.16 2.61 9.82
C SER A 97 -6.69 2.45 8.39
N PHE A 98 -5.97 3.00 7.40
CA PHE A 98 -6.32 2.86 5.99
C PHE A 98 -6.18 1.42 5.51
N PHE A 99 -5.01 0.80 5.73
CA PHE A 99 -4.75 -0.57 5.26
C PHE A 99 -5.57 -1.62 6.02
N MET A 100 -5.75 -1.46 7.34
CA MET A 100 -6.66 -2.32 8.11
C MET A 100 -8.07 -2.29 7.51
N LYS A 101 -8.60 -1.12 7.22
CA LYS A 101 -9.93 -1.00 6.63
C LYS A 101 -9.97 -1.55 5.20
N LEU A 102 -8.97 -1.23 4.37
CA LEU A 102 -8.85 -1.71 3.00
C LEU A 102 -8.83 -3.25 2.93
N PHE A 103 -8.16 -3.90 3.87
CA PHE A 103 -8.04 -5.37 3.90
C PHE A 103 -9.29 -6.08 4.45
N ASN A 104 -10.27 -5.33 4.94
CA ASN A 104 -11.53 -5.84 5.49
C ASN A 104 -12.77 -5.47 4.68
N ILE A 105 -12.64 -4.76 3.54
CA ILE A 105 -13.79 -4.52 2.65
C ILE A 105 -14.13 -5.75 1.81
N SER A 106 -15.32 -5.79 1.23
CA SER A 106 -15.84 -6.92 0.43
C SER A 106 -14.92 -7.32 -0.74
N ASN A 107 -14.19 -6.37 -1.32
CA ASN A 107 -13.23 -6.61 -2.43
C ASN A 107 -11.76 -6.58 -1.98
N ALA A 108 -11.46 -6.83 -0.71
CA ALA A 108 -10.12 -6.79 -0.14
C ALA A 108 -9.08 -7.64 -0.89
N SER A 109 -9.49 -8.80 -1.42
CA SER A 109 -8.61 -9.71 -2.15
C SER A 109 -7.95 -9.06 -3.38
N SER A 110 -8.64 -8.14 -4.05
CA SER A 110 -8.09 -7.38 -5.20
C SER A 110 -6.95 -6.46 -4.75
N TYR A 111 -7.13 -5.76 -3.63
CA TYR A 111 -6.13 -4.84 -3.11
C TYR A 111 -4.93 -5.57 -2.48
N LYS A 112 -5.16 -6.71 -1.80
CA LYS A 112 -4.06 -7.58 -1.35
C LYS A 112 -3.22 -8.10 -2.52
N LYS A 113 -3.85 -8.48 -3.64
CA LYS A 113 -3.13 -8.88 -4.87
C LYS A 113 -2.33 -7.73 -5.48
N LYS A 114 -2.88 -6.51 -5.49
CA LYS A 114 -2.18 -5.31 -5.98
C LYS A 114 -0.94 -5.01 -5.15
N LEU A 115 -1.05 -5.09 -3.82
CA LEU A 115 0.09 -4.94 -2.92
C LEU A 115 1.10 -6.09 -3.08
N LEU A 116 0.64 -7.33 -3.23
CA LEU A 116 1.52 -8.48 -3.50
C LEU A 116 2.34 -8.26 -4.76
N HIS A 117 1.69 -7.86 -5.86
CA HIS A 117 2.40 -7.56 -7.11
C HIS A 117 3.43 -6.43 -6.93
N PHE A 118 3.09 -5.37 -6.20
CA PHE A 118 4.03 -4.31 -5.86
C PHE A 118 5.27 -4.86 -5.12
N ILE A 119 5.06 -5.70 -4.10
CA ILE A 119 6.16 -6.31 -3.32
C ILE A 119 7.02 -7.23 -4.21
N GLU A 120 6.40 -8.02 -5.08
CA GLU A 120 7.13 -8.87 -6.04
C GLU A 120 8.03 -8.04 -6.96
N GLU A 121 7.53 -6.93 -7.51
CA GLU A 121 8.33 -6.04 -8.37
C GLU A 121 9.47 -5.39 -7.58
N GLU A 122 9.25 -4.98 -6.33
CA GLU A 122 10.30 -4.43 -5.48
C GLU A 122 11.39 -5.47 -5.15
N PHE A 123 11.02 -6.73 -4.88
CA PHE A 123 12.02 -7.79 -4.70
C PHE A 123 12.78 -8.11 -5.99
N LYS A 124 12.11 -8.13 -7.13
CA LYS A 124 12.77 -8.34 -8.44
C LYS A 124 13.82 -7.28 -8.76
N LYS A 125 13.59 -6.02 -8.33
CA LYS A 125 14.57 -4.94 -8.49
C LYS A 125 15.82 -5.14 -7.61
N LYS A 126 15.68 -5.80 -6.46
CA LYS A 126 16.71 -5.87 -5.40
C LYS A 126 17.41 -7.23 -5.32
N VAL A 127 16.70 -8.30 -5.66
CA VAL A 127 17.19 -9.68 -5.49
C VAL A 127 17.72 -10.21 -6.82
N PRO A 128 19.04 -10.46 -6.95
CA PRO A 128 19.61 -11.07 -8.14
C PRO A 128 19.06 -12.49 -8.35
N THR A 129 18.93 -12.92 -9.60
CA THR A 129 18.48 -14.29 -9.93
C THR A 129 19.40 -15.36 -9.35
N THR A 130 20.70 -15.07 -9.20
CA THR A 130 21.71 -15.95 -8.61
C THR A 130 21.37 -16.39 -7.19
N VAL A 131 20.72 -15.54 -6.40
CA VAL A 131 20.29 -15.88 -5.02
C VAL A 131 19.44 -17.15 -4.95
N ALA A 132 18.59 -17.36 -5.94
CA ALA A 132 17.75 -18.56 -6.04
C ALA A 132 18.48 -19.69 -6.79
N THR A 133 19.08 -19.39 -7.96
CA THR A 133 19.67 -20.39 -8.85
C THR A 133 20.87 -21.09 -8.24
N ASP A 134 21.70 -20.40 -7.47
CA ASP A 134 22.86 -20.99 -6.77
C ASP A 134 22.43 -22.00 -5.69
N LYS A 135 21.17 -21.91 -5.24
CA LYS A 135 20.54 -22.88 -4.32
C LYS A 135 19.70 -23.94 -5.02
N GLY A 136 19.71 -23.96 -6.36
CA GLY A 136 18.90 -24.88 -7.15
C GLY A 136 17.39 -24.58 -7.10
N LEU A 137 17.00 -23.36 -6.79
CA LEU A 137 15.61 -22.92 -6.69
C LEU A 137 15.18 -22.18 -7.97
N ASP A 138 13.90 -22.33 -8.34
CA ASP A 138 13.28 -21.48 -9.35
C ASP A 138 13.12 -20.06 -8.82
N TYR A 139 13.61 -19.07 -9.58
CA TYR A 139 13.62 -17.66 -9.16
C TYR A 139 12.20 -17.08 -8.98
N HIS A 140 11.26 -17.43 -9.86
CA HIS A 140 9.89 -16.94 -9.76
C HIS A 140 9.18 -17.50 -8.54
N LEU A 141 9.38 -18.79 -8.26
CA LEU A 141 8.86 -19.44 -7.07
C LEU A 141 9.46 -18.82 -5.79
N TYR A 142 10.75 -18.51 -5.83
CA TYR A 142 11.45 -17.87 -4.71
C TYR A 142 10.88 -16.47 -4.42
N ILE A 143 10.76 -15.59 -5.43
CA ILE A 143 10.16 -14.26 -5.28
C ILE A 143 8.72 -14.36 -4.78
N ASN A 144 7.91 -15.26 -5.36
CA ASN A 144 6.53 -15.47 -4.93
C ASN A 144 6.45 -15.89 -3.46
N PHE A 145 7.31 -16.81 -3.02
CA PHE A 145 7.35 -17.28 -1.62
C PHE A 145 7.64 -16.15 -0.64
N ILE A 146 8.71 -15.37 -0.86
CA ILE A 146 9.09 -14.27 0.04
C ILE A 146 8.05 -13.15 0.03
N SER A 147 7.46 -12.84 -1.11
CA SER A 147 6.43 -11.80 -1.25
C SER A 147 5.14 -12.16 -0.52
N ASN A 148 4.69 -13.42 -0.63
CA ASN A 148 3.53 -13.90 0.14
C ASN A 148 3.83 -13.96 1.64
N GLY A 149 5.05 -14.31 2.04
CA GLY A 149 5.51 -14.21 3.43
C GLY A 149 5.38 -12.79 3.97
N MET A 150 5.83 -11.80 3.21
CA MET A 150 5.72 -10.37 3.58
C MET A 150 4.26 -9.91 3.73
N ILE A 151 3.37 -10.30 2.82
CA ILE A 151 1.93 -9.98 2.93
C ILE A 151 1.33 -10.59 4.19
N GLY A 152 1.65 -11.86 4.50
CA GLY A 152 1.17 -12.54 5.71
C GLY A 152 1.66 -11.88 6.99
N LEU A 153 2.93 -11.49 7.04
CA LEU A 153 3.51 -10.76 8.16
C LEU A 153 2.90 -9.38 8.33
N LEU A 154 2.67 -8.65 7.23
CA LEU A 154 2.00 -7.36 7.26
C LEU A 154 0.55 -7.47 7.74
N ASP A 155 -0.21 -8.43 7.24
CA ASP A 155 -1.60 -8.65 7.66
C ASP A 155 -1.67 -8.95 9.17
N SER A 156 -0.78 -9.80 9.67
CA SER A 156 -0.64 -10.08 11.10
C SER A 156 -0.25 -8.83 11.90
N TYR A 157 0.71 -8.06 11.41
CA TYR A 157 1.16 -6.82 12.03
C TYR A 157 0.04 -5.79 12.15
N LEU A 158 -0.70 -5.56 11.07
CA LEU A 158 -1.79 -4.59 11.05
C LEU A 158 -2.97 -4.99 11.96
N ASN A 159 -3.28 -6.29 12.04
CA ASN A 159 -4.41 -6.80 12.82
C ASN A 159 -4.07 -7.10 14.28
N SER A 160 -2.80 -7.01 14.69
CA SER A 160 -2.43 -7.21 16.08
C SER A 160 -2.95 -6.06 16.95
N SER A 161 -3.69 -6.40 18.00
CA SER A 161 -4.28 -5.44 18.96
C SER A 161 -3.33 -5.03 20.08
N ASP A 162 -2.21 -5.72 20.21
CA ASP A 162 -1.26 -5.51 21.29
C ASP A 162 -0.20 -4.49 20.91
N ASN A 163 -0.31 -3.32 21.51
CA ASN A 163 0.72 -2.28 21.51
C ASN A 163 1.87 -2.69 22.48
N THR A 164 2.42 -3.88 22.27
CA THR A 164 3.46 -4.43 23.13
C THR A 164 4.84 -4.13 22.58
N GLN A 165 5.86 -4.11 23.46
CA GLN A 165 7.28 -4.04 23.07
C GLN A 165 7.70 -5.09 22.02
N GLU A 166 6.91 -6.14 21.84
CA GLU A 166 7.12 -7.16 20.80
C GLU A 166 6.77 -6.64 19.40
N GLN A 167 5.72 -5.82 19.24
CA GLN A 167 5.38 -5.21 17.96
C GLN A 167 6.47 -4.28 17.42
N GLU A 168 7.08 -3.49 18.30
CA GLU A 168 8.20 -2.60 17.91
C GLU A 168 9.40 -3.38 17.37
N LYS A 169 9.52 -4.67 17.71
CA LYS A 169 10.61 -5.54 17.24
C LYS A 169 10.30 -6.27 15.93
N ILE A 170 9.05 -6.25 15.45
CA ILE A 170 8.66 -6.96 14.23
C ILE A 170 9.52 -6.57 13.03
N PRO A 171 9.77 -5.29 12.71
CA PRO A 171 10.65 -4.91 11.61
C PRO A 171 12.05 -5.52 11.72
N LEU A 172 12.62 -5.55 12.92
CA LEU A 172 13.93 -6.16 13.19
C LEU A 172 13.91 -7.68 12.97
N HIS A 173 12.85 -8.37 13.42
CA HIS A 173 12.74 -9.81 13.21
C HIS A 173 12.52 -10.14 11.73
N VAL A 174 11.72 -9.33 11.02
CA VAL A 174 11.52 -9.49 9.58
C VAL A 174 12.81 -9.27 8.81
N SER A 175 13.59 -8.24 9.13
CA SER A 175 14.89 -8.01 8.47
C SER A 175 15.86 -9.17 8.69
N ARG A 176 15.88 -9.75 9.89
CA ARG A 176 16.66 -10.97 10.18
C ARG A 176 16.18 -12.19 9.40
N LEU A 177 14.86 -12.39 9.28
CA LEU A 177 14.32 -13.46 8.46
C LEU A 177 14.71 -13.27 6.99
N LEU A 178 14.60 -12.06 6.46
CA LEU A 178 14.99 -11.75 5.08
C LEU A 178 16.50 -11.98 4.86
N SER A 179 17.35 -11.67 5.84
CA SER A 179 18.80 -11.92 5.74
C SER A 179 19.16 -13.41 5.65
N LEU A 180 18.34 -14.31 6.21
CA LEU A 180 18.56 -15.77 6.07
C LEU A 180 18.40 -16.26 4.63
N TYR A 181 17.74 -15.47 3.78
CA TYR A 181 17.50 -15.77 2.37
C TYR A 181 18.43 -14.98 1.43
N ASP A 182 19.54 -14.41 1.95
CA ASP A 182 20.51 -13.60 1.19
C ASP A 182 19.85 -12.40 0.47
N LEU A 183 18.91 -11.77 1.13
CA LEU A 183 18.21 -10.57 0.64
C LEU A 183 18.89 -9.28 1.15
N ALA A 184 20.08 -9.38 1.72
CA ALA A 184 20.86 -8.28 2.28
C ALA A 184 21.78 -7.64 1.23
#